data_1e23ed33f72367c3f88fc9e0b50d27fb
#
_entry.id   1e23ed33f72367c3f88fc9e0b50d27fb
#
_cell.length_a   1.000
_cell.length_b   1.000
_cell.length_c   1.000
_cell.angle_alpha   90.00
_cell.angle_beta   90.00
_cell.angle_gamma   90.00
#
_symmetry.space_group_name_H-M   'P 1'
#
loop_
_entity.id
_entity.type
_entity.pdbx_description
1 polymer ?
#
loop_
_entity_poly.entity_id
_entity_poly.type
_entity_poly.pdbx_seq_one_letter_code
_entity_poly.pdbx_strand_id
1 'polypeptide(L)'
;MEHHIKKWIALFTLFVFILIPCAIYGQEVTLPPVNLGESNFLDGVAGPGLLFEETISYYHANRFTDSRGGKNPGDNSVESWLSLTHLAYLTKWKILGGFYGVETLLPAVRVDLDTDFGIRGHKSGLCDLILSPFIIQWVDHKIFNMPYFHRINFPFILPTGRYDRDSAVNIGSHLYSFNPYYAFTLFITPKLETSWRFHYLWNSKNHSPSPSFQADSIQPGQAFHLNYALSYEILDGLRAGVAGYYLNQITADRVEDHKMDHSKEKVFAIGPGLMFSKKRFFLYLNAFYETGAENRPEGMKISLRFSKVF
;
A
#
# COMPACT_ATOMS: atom_id res chain seq x y z
N MET A 1 -25.89 -68.25 50.68
CA MET A 1 -26.49 -66.92 50.91
C MET A 1 -25.53 -65.86 50.31
N GLU A 2 -25.76 -65.63 49.07
CA GLU A 2 -24.87 -64.81 48.26
C GLU A 2 -25.30 -63.38 48.35
N HIS A 3 -24.38 -62.50 48.73
CA HIS A 3 -24.56 -61.11 48.65
C HIS A 3 -23.90 -60.61 47.37
N HIS A 4 -24.73 -60.23 46.38
CA HIS A 4 -24.32 -59.53 45.16
C HIS A 4 -23.77 -58.11 45.48
N ILE A 5 -22.46 -57.99 45.42
CA ILE A 5 -21.78 -56.72 45.37
C ILE A 5 -21.71 -56.33 43.91
N LYS A 6 -22.64 -55.51 43.46
CA LYS A 6 -22.57 -54.85 42.16
C LYS A 6 -21.46 -53.80 42.22
N LYS A 7 -20.31 -54.13 41.62
CA LYS A 7 -19.26 -53.17 41.35
C LYS A 7 -19.75 -52.21 40.30
N TRP A 8 -20.01 -51.02 40.70
CA TRP A 8 -20.14 -49.90 39.80
C TRP A 8 -18.73 -49.53 39.32
N ILE A 9 -18.36 -50.02 38.12
CA ILE A 9 -17.22 -49.50 37.40
C ILE A 9 -17.71 -48.20 36.78
N ALA A 10 -17.45 -47.11 37.47
CA ALA A 10 -17.56 -45.77 36.86
C ALA A 10 -16.49 -45.70 35.79
N LEU A 11 -16.91 -45.85 34.55
CA LEU A 11 -16.11 -45.51 33.41
C LEU A 11 -15.94 -43.97 33.44
N PHE A 12 -14.87 -43.51 34.06
CA PHE A 12 -14.39 -42.16 33.88
C PHE A 12 -13.87 -42.07 32.45
N THR A 13 -14.77 -41.78 31.51
CA THR A 13 -14.38 -41.37 30.18
C THR A 13 -13.72 -39.99 30.33
N LEU A 14 -12.42 -40.00 30.44
CA LEU A 14 -11.59 -38.81 30.38
C LEU A 14 -11.79 -38.24 28.98
N PHE A 15 -12.76 -37.33 28.82
CA PHE A 15 -12.81 -36.43 27.68
C PHE A 15 -11.60 -35.51 27.80
N VAL A 16 -10.47 -35.97 27.22
CA VAL A 16 -9.39 -35.08 26.87
C VAL A 16 -9.98 -34.14 25.80
N PHE A 17 -10.50 -33.02 26.23
CA PHE A 17 -10.64 -31.88 25.38
C PHE A 17 -9.23 -31.55 24.91
N ILE A 18 -8.86 -32.10 23.77
CA ILE A 18 -7.81 -31.50 22.95
C ILE A 18 -8.40 -30.18 22.57
N LEU A 19 -8.07 -29.15 23.34
CA LEU A 19 -8.11 -27.77 22.88
C LEU A 19 -7.12 -27.75 21.72
N ILE A 20 -7.62 -28.10 20.53
CA ILE A 20 -7.06 -27.59 19.29
C ILE A 20 -7.19 -26.08 19.51
N PRO A 21 -6.09 -25.31 19.61
CA PRO A 21 -6.22 -23.90 19.49
C PRO A 21 -6.85 -23.71 18.11
N CYS A 22 -8.16 -23.47 18.09
CA CYS A 22 -8.79 -22.83 16.96
C CYS A 22 -7.97 -21.56 16.85
N ALA A 23 -7.05 -21.53 15.91
CA ALA A 23 -6.40 -20.29 15.55
C ALA A 23 -7.58 -19.39 15.19
N ILE A 24 -7.96 -18.55 16.15
CA ILE A 24 -8.89 -17.46 15.91
C ILE A 24 -8.09 -16.63 14.93
N TYR A 25 -8.38 -16.79 13.64
CA TYR A 25 -7.98 -15.86 12.62
C TYR A 25 -8.75 -14.58 12.94
N GLY A 26 -8.26 -13.86 13.96
CA GLY A 26 -8.72 -12.56 14.35
C GLY A 26 -8.41 -11.62 13.17
N GLN A 27 -9.19 -10.58 13.07
CA GLN A 27 -8.90 -9.51 12.13
C GLN A 27 -7.44 -9.05 12.38
N GLU A 28 -6.60 -9.15 11.36
CA GLU A 28 -5.19 -8.75 11.46
C GLU A 28 -5.09 -7.22 11.47
N VAL A 29 -4.14 -6.69 12.22
CA VAL A 29 -3.75 -5.28 12.10
C VAL A 29 -3.03 -5.16 10.76
N THR A 30 -3.55 -4.32 9.86
CA THR A 30 -2.99 -4.13 8.53
C THR A 30 -2.41 -2.73 8.38
N LEU A 31 -1.39 -2.60 7.54
CA LEU A 31 -0.88 -1.29 7.14
C LEU A 31 -1.98 -0.48 6.43
N PRO A 32 -2.05 0.85 6.64
CA PRO A 32 -2.90 1.69 5.81
C PRO A 32 -2.47 1.62 4.35
N PRO A 33 -3.38 1.84 3.39
CA PRO A 33 -3.05 1.86 1.97
C PRO A 33 -1.97 2.90 1.67
N VAL A 34 -0.94 2.50 0.95
CA VAL A 34 0.19 3.34 0.53
C VAL A 34 0.43 3.24 -0.97
N ASN A 35 1.24 4.15 -1.51
CA ASN A 35 1.59 4.16 -2.93
C ASN A 35 2.43 2.92 -3.29
N LEU A 36 1.79 1.92 -3.89
CA LEU A 36 2.42 0.74 -4.46
C LEU A 36 2.10 0.67 -5.96
N GLY A 37 2.96 1.29 -6.79
CA GLY A 37 2.86 1.26 -8.25
C GLY A 37 2.08 2.42 -8.90
N GLU A 38 1.54 3.38 -8.15
CA GLU A 38 0.91 4.59 -8.71
C GLU A 38 1.93 5.57 -9.29
N SER A 39 3.21 5.48 -8.90
CA SER A 39 4.31 6.25 -9.49
C SER A 39 5.31 5.32 -10.18
N ASN A 40 5.82 5.74 -11.34
CA ASN A 40 6.66 4.93 -12.20
C ASN A 40 7.58 5.79 -13.10
N PHE A 41 7.48 5.71 -14.46
CA PHE A 41 8.36 6.43 -15.40
C PHE A 41 8.34 7.93 -15.16
N LEU A 42 9.53 8.55 -15.22
CA LEU A 42 9.77 9.98 -15.07
C LEU A 42 9.27 10.55 -13.72
N ASP A 43 9.15 9.74 -12.70
CA ASP A 43 8.56 10.13 -11.42
C ASP A 43 9.24 11.30 -10.71
N GLY A 44 10.56 11.43 -10.86
CA GLY A 44 11.33 12.56 -10.33
C GLY A 44 11.21 13.85 -11.16
N VAL A 45 10.66 13.78 -12.36
CA VAL A 45 10.62 14.94 -13.29
C VAL A 45 9.41 15.80 -13.00
N ALA A 46 9.66 16.99 -12.52
CA ALA A 46 8.62 18.01 -12.34
C ALA A 46 9.26 19.40 -12.43
N GLY A 47 8.44 20.42 -12.69
CA GLY A 47 8.84 21.83 -12.70
C GLY A 47 7.72 22.71 -12.15
N PRO A 48 7.94 24.04 -12.00
CA PRO A 48 6.92 24.97 -11.54
C PRO A 48 5.65 24.92 -12.40
N GLY A 49 4.49 24.85 -11.75
CA GLY A 49 3.19 24.77 -12.39
C GLY A 49 2.20 23.96 -11.58
N LEU A 50 1.00 23.84 -12.08
CA LEU A 50 -0.06 23.00 -11.52
C LEU A 50 -0.08 21.66 -12.26
N LEU A 51 -0.02 20.57 -11.50
CA LEU A 51 -0.23 19.21 -11.98
C LEU A 51 -1.62 18.74 -11.55
N PHE A 52 -2.34 18.17 -12.49
CA PHE A 52 -3.51 17.33 -12.25
C PHE A 52 -3.20 15.91 -12.73
N GLU A 53 -3.44 14.93 -11.88
CA GLU A 53 -3.37 13.51 -12.26
C GLU A 53 -4.63 12.80 -11.78
N GLU A 54 -5.06 11.82 -12.58
CA GLU A 54 -6.10 10.86 -12.22
C GLU A 54 -5.57 9.46 -12.51
N THR A 55 -5.56 8.61 -11.49
CA THR A 55 -5.16 7.22 -11.63
C THR A 55 -6.34 6.31 -11.36
N ILE A 56 -6.62 5.41 -12.29
CA ILE A 56 -7.59 4.32 -12.11
C ILE A 56 -6.81 3.02 -12.07
N SER A 57 -6.98 2.27 -10.98
CA SER A 57 -6.31 0.97 -10.83
C SER A 57 -7.32 -0.12 -10.49
N TYR A 58 -7.11 -1.29 -11.06
CA TYR A 58 -7.78 -2.53 -10.70
C TYR A 58 -6.77 -3.48 -10.07
N TYR A 59 -7.13 -4.06 -8.93
CA TYR A 59 -6.36 -5.08 -8.23
C TYR A 59 -7.22 -6.31 -8.00
N HIS A 60 -6.64 -7.48 -8.25
CA HIS A 60 -7.25 -8.77 -7.96
C HIS A 60 -6.21 -9.72 -7.37
N ALA A 61 -6.58 -10.37 -6.25
CA ALA A 61 -5.79 -11.44 -5.66
C ALA A 61 -6.70 -12.57 -5.15
N ASN A 62 -6.24 -13.79 -5.38
CA ASN A 62 -6.86 -15.02 -4.87
C ASN A 62 -5.89 -15.87 -4.03
N ARG A 63 -4.73 -15.31 -3.73
CA ARG A 63 -3.73 -15.90 -2.87
C ARG A 63 -3.50 -14.98 -1.68
N PHE A 64 -3.93 -15.40 -0.50
CA PHE A 64 -3.61 -14.76 0.78
C PHE A 64 -2.47 -15.53 1.42
N THR A 65 -1.51 -14.83 1.99
CA THR A 65 -0.30 -15.44 2.50
C THR A 65 -0.17 -15.27 4.02
N ASP A 66 0.43 -16.26 4.64
CA ASP A 66 0.83 -16.21 6.04
C ASP A 66 2.17 -15.47 6.24
N SER A 67 2.64 -15.42 7.47
CA SER A 67 3.89 -14.74 7.86
C SER A 67 5.17 -15.34 7.26
N ARG A 68 5.08 -16.47 6.57
CA ARG A 68 6.20 -17.15 5.89
C ARG A 68 6.00 -17.19 4.37
N GLY A 69 4.97 -16.52 3.85
CA GLY A 69 4.61 -16.51 2.44
C GLY A 69 3.91 -17.80 1.97
N GLY A 70 3.52 -18.68 2.89
CA GLY A 70 2.67 -19.82 2.59
C GLY A 70 1.26 -19.36 2.20
N LYS A 71 0.59 -20.06 1.26
CA LYS A 71 -0.81 -19.76 0.93
C LYS A 71 -1.70 -20.16 2.10
N ASN A 72 -2.52 -19.24 2.60
CA ASN A 72 -3.58 -19.53 3.56
C ASN A 72 -4.60 -20.50 2.93
N PRO A 73 -5.10 -21.49 3.68
CA PRO A 73 -6.06 -22.46 3.18
C PRO A 73 -7.38 -21.78 2.79
N GLY A 74 -8.14 -22.47 1.97
CA GLY A 74 -9.46 -22.04 1.50
C GLY A 74 -9.43 -21.18 0.24
N ASP A 75 -10.63 -20.82 -0.20
CA ASP A 75 -10.86 -19.95 -1.33
C ASP A 75 -11.03 -18.50 -0.81
N ASN A 76 -10.00 -17.72 -1.02
CA ASN A 76 -9.94 -16.33 -0.59
C ASN A 76 -9.76 -15.45 -1.81
N SER A 77 -10.50 -14.35 -1.88
CA SER A 77 -10.36 -13.38 -2.96
C SER A 77 -10.55 -11.94 -2.49
N VAL A 78 -9.82 -11.04 -3.09
CA VAL A 78 -10.06 -9.61 -2.97
C VAL A 78 -10.02 -8.98 -4.36
N GLU A 79 -10.99 -8.12 -4.61
CA GLU A 79 -11.02 -7.24 -5.77
C GLU A 79 -11.12 -5.80 -5.31
N SER A 80 -10.37 -4.91 -5.95
CA SER A 80 -10.49 -3.49 -5.68
C SER A 80 -10.33 -2.63 -6.93
N TRP A 81 -11.12 -1.56 -6.97
CA TRP A 81 -11.00 -0.46 -7.91
C TRP A 81 -10.61 0.78 -7.14
N LEU A 82 -9.55 1.43 -7.56
CA LEU A 82 -9.07 2.70 -7.01
C LEU A 82 -9.20 3.79 -8.07
N SER A 83 -9.77 4.94 -7.68
CA SER A 83 -9.65 6.22 -8.36
C SER A 83 -8.85 7.14 -7.44
N LEU A 84 -7.73 7.66 -7.91
CA LEU A 84 -6.84 8.53 -7.14
C LEU A 84 -6.68 9.86 -7.87
N THR A 85 -7.38 10.89 -7.39
CA THR A 85 -7.20 12.25 -7.85
C THR A 85 -6.03 12.90 -7.13
N HIS A 86 -5.07 13.42 -7.89
CA HIS A 86 -3.88 14.08 -7.38
C HIS A 86 -3.75 15.48 -7.94
N LEU A 87 -3.60 16.46 -7.06
CA LEU A 87 -3.30 17.85 -7.37
C LEU A 87 -1.99 18.24 -6.72
N ALA A 88 -1.04 18.75 -7.50
CA ALA A 88 0.21 19.28 -6.98
C ALA A 88 0.52 20.65 -7.60
N TYR A 89 1.00 21.56 -6.79
CA TYR A 89 1.42 22.87 -7.23
C TYR A 89 2.86 23.15 -6.81
N LEU A 90 3.76 23.26 -7.78
CA LEU A 90 5.13 23.71 -7.56
C LEU A 90 5.22 25.20 -7.85
N THR A 91 5.57 25.97 -6.84
CA THR A 91 5.75 27.42 -6.95
C THR A 91 7.04 27.76 -7.68
N LYS A 92 7.24 29.04 -8.01
CA LYS A 92 8.53 29.57 -8.47
C LYS A 92 9.48 29.93 -7.32
N TRP A 93 9.03 29.83 -6.06
CA TRP A 93 9.87 30.08 -4.90
C TRP A 93 10.84 28.92 -4.70
N LYS A 94 12.08 29.27 -4.35
CA LYS A 94 13.13 28.27 -4.10
C LYS A 94 13.47 28.20 -2.61
N ILE A 95 13.54 27.00 -2.09
CA ILE A 95 14.03 26.66 -0.77
C ILE A 95 15.17 25.66 -0.95
N LEU A 96 16.33 25.93 -0.37
CA LEU A 96 17.55 25.09 -0.53
C LEU A 96 17.89 24.80 -2.00
N GLY A 97 17.64 25.77 -2.89
CA GLY A 97 17.90 25.64 -4.33
C GLY A 97 16.82 24.92 -5.14
N GLY A 98 15.89 24.24 -4.50
CA GLY A 98 14.76 23.55 -5.15
C GLY A 98 13.46 24.36 -5.08
N PHE A 99 12.53 24.08 -5.99
CA PHE A 99 11.20 24.71 -6.01
C PHE A 99 10.33 24.16 -4.88
N TYR A 100 9.74 25.08 -4.11
CA TYR A 100 8.77 24.72 -3.08
C TYR A 100 7.42 24.36 -3.70
N GLY A 101 6.74 23.38 -3.12
CA GLY A 101 5.41 22.96 -3.56
C GLY A 101 4.58 22.35 -2.47
N VAL A 102 3.32 22.09 -2.85
CA VAL A 102 2.31 21.41 -2.03
C VAL A 102 1.55 20.42 -2.90
N GLU A 103 1.00 19.37 -2.30
CA GLU A 103 0.13 18.44 -3.02
C GLU A 103 -0.98 17.89 -2.12
N THR A 104 -2.04 17.43 -2.75
CA THR A 104 -3.11 16.68 -2.12
C THR A 104 -3.53 15.53 -3.01
N LEU A 105 -3.81 14.38 -2.39
CA LEU A 105 -4.33 13.20 -3.08
C LEU A 105 -5.61 12.75 -2.39
N LEU A 106 -6.65 12.51 -3.18
CA LEU A 106 -7.96 12.04 -2.72
C LEU A 106 -8.24 10.68 -3.34
N PRO A 107 -8.04 9.58 -2.61
CA PRO A 107 -8.38 8.26 -3.08
C PRO A 107 -9.87 7.97 -2.86
N ALA A 108 -10.49 7.31 -3.82
CA ALA A 108 -11.79 6.67 -3.71
C ALA A 108 -11.64 5.21 -4.11
N VAL A 109 -12.24 4.31 -3.34
CA VAL A 109 -12.07 2.88 -3.58
C VAL A 109 -13.40 2.16 -3.54
N ARG A 110 -13.48 1.07 -4.29
CA ARG A 110 -14.44 0.00 -4.12
C ARG A 110 -13.65 -1.28 -3.85
N VAL A 111 -13.96 -1.95 -2.73
CA VAL A 111 -13.34 -3.22 -2.33
C VAL A 111 -14.42 -4.26 -2.15
N ASP A 112 -14.20 -5.43 -2.72
CA ASP A 112 -14.97 -6.66 -2.50
C ASP A 112 -14.01 -7.70 -1.93
N LEU A 113 -14.29 -8.21 -0.72
CA LEU A 113 -13.49 -9.20 -0.01
C LEU A 113 -14.36 -10.42 0.32
N ASP A 114 -13.89 -11.60 -0.02
CA ASP A 114 -14.50 -12.88 0.32
C ASP A 114 -13.43 -13.87 0.78
N THR A 115 -13.58 -14.39 2.01
CA THR A 115 -12.64 -15.34 2.58
C THR A 115 -13.35 -16.48 3.27
N ASP A 116 -12.79 -17.69 3.17
CA ASP A 116 -13.32 -18.89 3.84
C ASP A 116 -13.13 -18.86 5.37
N PHE A 117 -12.28 -17.97 5.90
CA PHE A 117 -12.17 -17.75 7.35
C PHE A 117 -13.20 -16.74 7.88
N GLY A 118 -14.25 -16.44 7.10
CA GLY A 118 -15.45 -15.74 7.56
C GLY A 118 -15.39 -14.21 7.47
N ILE A 119 -14.33 -13.62 6.92
CA ILE A 119 -14.27 -12.19 6.63
C ILE A 119 -14.84 -11.96 5.23
N ARG A 120 -16.04 -11.37 5.16
CA ARG A 120 -16.71 -11.02 3.91
C ARG A 120 -17.21 -9.60 3.98
N GLY A 121 -17.03 -8.85 2.93
CA GLY A 121 -17.51 -7.48 2.89
C GLY A 121 -17.32 -6.78 1.57
N HIS A 122 -18.21 -5.81 1.39
CA HIS A 122 -18.18 -4.88 0.27
C HIS A 122 -18.19 -3.47 0.85
N LYS A 123 -17.27 -2.63 0.42
CA LYS A 123 -17.22 -1.22 0.84
C LYS A 123 -16.80 -0.35 -0.33
N SER A 124 -17.41 0.84 -0.42
CA SER A 124 -17.01 1.85 -1.40
C SER A 124 -17.13 3.25 -0.81
N GLY A 125 -16.29 4.16 -1.31
CA GLY A 125 -16.31 5.57 -0.93
C GLY A 125 -14.93 6.21 -0.90
N LEU A 126 -14.88 7.41 -0.31
CA LEU A 126 -13.62 8.13 -0.12
C LEU A 126 -12.78 7.49 0.98
N CYS A 127 -11.49 7.35 0.71
CA CYS A 127 -10.49 6.92 1.67
C CYS A 127 -9.90 8.11 2.43
N ASP A 128 -8.82 7.85 3.16
CA ASP A 128 -8.10 8.85 3.91
C ASP A 128 -7.43 9.87 2.97
N LEU A 129 -7.64 11.15 3.23
CA LEU A 129 -7.03 12.26 2.48
C LEU A 129 -5.52 12.28 2.74
N ILE A 130 -4.73 12.43 1.68
CA ILE A 130 -3.30 12.64 1.75
C ILE A 130 -3.01 14.11 1.46
N LEU A 131 -2.33 14.77 2.39
CA LEU A 131 -1.95 16.17 2.27
C LEU A 131 -0.45 16.32 2.49
N SER A 132 0.22 16.96 1.55
CA SER A 132 1.61 17.32 1.70
C SER A 132 1.80 18.83 1.64
N PRO A 133 2.08 19.47 2.76
CA PRO A 133 2.32 20.91 2.83
C PRO A 133 3.72 21.31 2.39
N PHE A 134 4.62 20.36 2.15
CA PHE A 134 6.02 20.66 1.92
C PHE A 134 6.69 19.69 0.93
N ILE A 135 6.96 20.21 -0.26
CA ILE A 135 7.73 19.59 -1.33
C ILE A 135 8.92 20.48 -1.66
N ILE A 136 10.08 19.91 -1.88
CA ILE A 136 11.19 20.59 -2.55
C ILE A 136 11.58 19.77 -3.77
N GLN A 137 11.52 20.39 -4.95
CA GLN A 137 11.84 19.80 -6.25
C GLN A 137 13.08 20.45 -6.84
N TRP A 138 14.12 19.68 -7.11
CA TRP A 138 15.31 20.11 -7.84
C TRP A 138 15.28 19.59 -9.28
N VAL A 139 15.57 20.47 -10.24
CA VAL A 139 15.42 20.19 -11.67
C VAL A 139 16.74 20.28 -12.47
N ASP A 140 17.76 20.96 -11.93
CA ASP A 140 18.96 21.33 -12.66
C ASP A 140 20.22 20.58 -12.17
N HIS A 141 20.04 19.44 -11.50
CA HIS A 141 21.15 18.67 -10.99
C HIS A 141 21.67 17.67 -12.03
N LYS A 142 22.91 17.27 -11.88
CA LYS A 142 23.55 16.22 -12.70
C LYS A 142 24.37 15.29 -11.81
N ILE A 143 24.36 14.00 -12.14
CA ILE A 143 25.24 12.99 -11.58
C ILE A 143 26.06 12.42 -12.75
N PHE A 144 27.40 12.51 -12.71
CA PHE A 144 28.30 12.09 -13.80
C PHE A 144 27.88 12.64 -15.18
N ASN A 145 27.52 13.93 -15.25
CA ASN A 145 26.96 14.62 -16.42
C ASN A 145 25.56 14.13 -16.89
N MET A 146 24.94 13.16 -16.23
CA MET A 146 23.59 12.70 -16.51
C MET A 146 22.58 13.61 -15.82
N PRO A 147 21.52 14.07 -16.52
CA PRO A 147 20.46 14.87 -15.91
C PRO A 147 19.78 14.11 -14.75
N TYR A 148 19.62 14.81 -13.65
CA TYR A 148 19.09 14.26 -12.41
C TYR A 148 18.03 15.17 -11.82
N PHE A 149 16.79 14.69 -11.81
CA PHE A 149 15.64 15.38 -11.23
C PHE A 149 15.30 14.67 -9.94
N HIS A 150 15.11 15.41 -8.86
CA HIS A 150 14.77 14.77 -7.60
C HIS A 150 13.94 15.66 -6.70
N ARG A 151 13.22 15.05 -5.75
CA ARG A 151 12.44 15.76 -4.75
C ARG A 151 12.40 15.02 -3.42
N ILE A 152 12.16 15.81 -2.39
CA ILE A 152 11.78 15.37 -1.06
C ILE A 152 10.36 15.84 -0.79
N ASN A 153 9.58 15.03 -0.12
CA ASN A 153 8.19 15.32 0.17
C ASN A 153 7.77 14.75 1.53
N PHE A 154 6.83 15.43 2.22
CA PHE A 154 6.40 15.11 3.57
C PHE A 154 4.87 14.95 3.66
N PRO A 155 4.29 13.90 3.07
CA PRO A 155 2.86 13.64 3.12
C PRO A 155 2.39 13.17 4.50
N PHE A 156 1.22 13.67 4.89
CA PHE A 156 0.41 13.19 6.00
C PHE A 156 -0.86 12.53 5.46
N ILE A 157 -1.20 11.36 5.97
CA ILE A 157 -2.46 10.67 5.69
C ILE A 157 -3.37 10.97 6.88
N LEU A 158 -4.52 11.59 6.57
CA LEU A 158 -5.46 12.06 7.59
C LEU A 158 -6.65 11.09 7.67
N PRO A 159 -7.13 10.72 8.85
CA PRO A 159 -8.21 9.72 9.04
C PRO A 159 -9.58 10.31 8.67
N THR A 160 -9.74 10.70 7.41
CA THR A 160 -10.99 11.29 6.87
C THR A 160 -11.84 10.29 6.12
N GLY A 161 -11.30 9.11 5.83
CA GLY A 161 -11.98 8.02 5.15
C GLY A 161 -13.07 7.40 6.00
N ARG A 162 -14.01 6.75 5.32
CA ARG A 162 -15.12 6.09 6.01
C ARG A 162 -14.61 4.89 6.81
N TYR A 163 -14.83 4.95 8.12
CA TYR A 163 -14.47 3.91 9.07
C TYR A 163 -15.68 3.53 9.95
N ASP A 164 -15.83 2.25 10.19
CA ASP A 164 -16.86 1.68 11.06
C ASP A 164 -16.24 0.48 11.79
N ARG A 165 -16.09 0.58 13.11
CA ARG A 165 -15.43 -0.44 13.93
C ARG A 165 -16.13 -1.81 13.89
N ASP A 166 -17.43 -1.83 13.60
CA ASP A 166 -18.24 -3.05 13.53
C ASP A 166 -18.24 -3.66 12.12
N SER A 167 -17.60 -3.00 11.15
CA SER A 167 -17.48 -3.48 9.77
C SER A 167 -16.25 -4.36 9.60
N ALA A 168 -16.42 -5.50 8.94
CA ALA A 168 -15.31 -6.40 8.60
C ALA A 168 -14.33 -5.78 7.57
N VAL A 169 -14.79 -4.84 6.74
CA VAL A 169 -14.00 -4.14 5.73
C VAL A 169 -14.12 -2.64 5.93
N ASN A 170 -12.99 -1.96 6.03
CA ASN A 170 -12.91 -0.52 6.12
C ASN A 170 -12.02 0.05 5.01
N ILE A 171 -12.39 1.24 4.50
CA ILE A 171 -11.66 1.99 3.47
C ILE A 171 -10.91 3.20 4.05
N GLY A 172 -11.23 3.59 5.28
CA GLY A 172 -10.47 4.52 6.11
C GLY A 172 -9.73 3.75 7.21
N SER A 173 -8.54 4.22 7.58
CA SER A 173 -7.67 3.56 8.58
C SER A 173 -7.97 3.99 10.02
N HIS A 174 -8.67 5.11 10.21
CA HIS A 174 -8.97 5.73 11.51
C HIS A 174 -7.71 6.02 12.36
N LEU A 175 -6.61 6.32 11.69
CA LEU A 175 -5.33 6.69 12.29
C LEU A 175 -4.59 7.71 11.41
N TYR A 176 -3.69 8.48 12.01
CA TYR A 176 -2.80 9.36 11.26
C TYR A 176 -1.57 8.60 10.80
N SER A 177 -1.13 8.87 9.57
CA SER A 177 0.16 8.36 9.12
C SER A 177 1.03 9.49 8.56
N PHE A 178 2.34 9.31 8.71
CA PHE A 178 3.36 10.17 8.10
C PHE A 178 4.19 9.32 7.15
N ASN A 179 4.21 9.71 5.86
CA ASN A 179 4.78 8.89 4.79
C ASN A 179 5.78 9.67 3.92
N PRO A 180 6.84 10.27 4.52
CA PRO A 180 7.83 11.03 3.78
C PRO A 180 8.51 10.18 2.72
N TYR A 181 8.88 10.85 1.61
CA TYR A 181 9.60 10.17 0.54
C TYR A 181 10.69 11.02 -0.11
N TYR A 182 11.66 10.31 -0.68
CA TYR A 182 12.61 10.85 -1.63
C TYR A 182 12.37 10.17 -2.98
N ALA A 183 12.20 10.98 -4.05
CA ALA A 183 12.04 10.48 -5.39
C ALA A 183 13.07 11.09 -6.34
N PHE A 184 13.50 10.31 -7.32
CA PHE A 184 14.37 10.81 -8.37
C PHE A 184 14.13 10.14 -9.72
N THR A 185 14.54 10.84 -10.77
CA THR A 185 14.72 10.31 -12.13
C THR A 185 16.12 10.66 -12.59
N LEU A 186 16.87 9.66 -13.03
CA LEU A 186 18.18 9.79 -13.63
C LEU A 186 18.13 9.40 -15.11
N PHE A 187 18.48 10.32 -16.01
CA PHE A 187 18.63 10.03 -17.44
C PHE A 187 20.01 9.47 -17.72
N ILE A 188 20.12 8.14 -17.81
CA ILE A 188 21.37 7.41 -18.12
C ILE A 188 21.86 7.77 -19.53
N THR A 189 20.90 7.88 -20.46
CA THR A 189 21.07 8.47 -21.79
C THR A 189 19.89 9.40 -22.07
N PRO A 190 19.90 10.20 -23.16
CA PRO A 190 18.74 11.03 -23.50
C PRO A 190 17.42 10.26 -23.66
N LYS A 191 17.48 8.95 -23.95
CA LYS A 191 16.31 8.08 -24.14
C LYS A 191 16.06 7.09 -23.00
N LEU A 192 17.12 6.70 -22.24
CA LEU A 192 17.03 5.73 -21.16
C LEU A 192 17.02 6.44 -19.81
N GLU A 193 15.98 6.21 -19.00
CA GLU A 193 15.90 6.73 -17.64
C GLU A 193 15.60 5.62 -16.63
N THR A 194 15.98 5.88 -15.39
CA THR A 194 15.52 5.12 -14.22
C THR A 194 14.92 6.07 -13.20
N SER A 195 13.78 5.67 -12.64
CA SER A 195 13.04 6.44 -11.64
C SER A 195 12.85 5.61 -10.38
N TRP A 196 13.01 6.24 -9.24
CA TRP A 196 12.89 5.61 -7.93
C TRP A 196 12.18 6.54 -6.96
N ARG A 197 11.37 5.96 -6.09
CA ARG A 197 10.73 6.67 -4.98
C ARG A 197 10.82 5.81 -3.73
N PHE A 198 11.48 6.29 -2.70
CA PHE A 198 11.69 5.62 -1.42
C PHE A 198 10.84 6.27 -0.35
N HIS A 199 10.05 5.50 0.34
CA HIS A 199 9.15 5.95 1.38
C HIS A 199 9.51 5.33 2.73
N TYR A 200 9.24 6.10 3.77
CA TYR A 200 9.14 5.60 5.14
C TYR A 200 7.72 5.84 5.63
N LEU A 201 7.09 4.85 6.25
CA LEU A 201 5.73 4.95 6.78
C LEU A 201 5.77 4.83 8.30
N TRP A 202 5.23 5.83 8.97
CA TRP A 202 4.93 5.81 10.40
C TRP A 202 3.43 5.94 10.61
N ASN A 203 2.87 5.20 11.60
CA ASN A 203 1.46 5.17 11.91
C ASN A 203 1.20 5.54 13.37
N SER A 204 0.16 6.32 13.64
CA SER A 204 -0.36 6.52 15.00
C SER A 204 -1.18 5.32 15.46
N LYS A 205 -1.62 5.32 16.71
CA LYS A 205 -2.62 4.37 17.19
C LYS A 205 -4.00 4.67 16.61
N ASN A 206 -4.77 3.61 16.34
CA ASN A 206 -6.22 3.66 16.21
C ASN A 206 -6.81 3.31 17.59
N HIS A 207 -7.55 4.25 18.18
CA HIS A 207 -8.20 4.12 19.49
C HIS A 207 -9.65 3.64 19.41
N SER A 208 -10.06 3.16 18.25
CA SER A 208 -11.39 2.58 18.04
C SER A 208 -11.29 1.34 17.14
N PRO A 209 -10.48 0.34 17.53
CA PRO A 209 -10.31 -0.87 16.71
C PRO A 209 -11.60 -1.67 16.65
N SER A 210 -11.66 -2.66 15.72
CA SER A 210 -12.76 -3.61 15.69
C SER A 210 -12.90 -4.33 17.04
N PRO A 211 -14.13 -4.58 17.51
CA PRO A 211 -14.39 -5.33 18.75
C PRO A 211 -13.75 -6.73 18.76
N SER A 212 -13.44 -7.31 17.60
CA SER A 212 -12.77 -8.60 17.49
C SER A 212 -11.35 -8.61 18.10
N PHE A 213 -10.68 -7.45 18.18
CA PHE A 213 -9.38 -7.34 18.85
C PHE A 213 -9.46 -7.44 20.39
N GLN A 214 -10.65 -7.19 20.98
CA GLN A 214 -10.84 -7.11 22.43
C GLN A 214 -9.84 -6.16 23.10
N ALA A 215 -9.54 -5.05 22.46
CA ALA A 215 -8.50 -4.10 22.83
C ALA A 215 -8.97 -2.66 22.64
N ASP A 216 -8.41 -1.72 23.40
CA ASP A 216 -8.72 -0.29 23.32
C ASP A 216 -7.89 0.43 22.24
N SER A 217 -6.81 -0.19 21.77
CA SER A 217 -6.01 0.40 20.70
C SER A 217 -5.23 -0.65 19.91
N ILE A 218 -5.04 -0.35 18.62
CA ILE A 218 -4.14 -1.05 17.73
C ILE A 218 -3.21 -0.05 17.06
N GLN A 219 -2.02 -0.47 16.66
CA GLN A 219 -1.07 0.34 15.92
C GLN A 219 -0.37 -0.49 14.86
N PRO A 220 -0.58 -0.20 13.56
CA PRO A 220 0.20 -0.82 12.50
C PRO A 220 1.67 -0.46 12.64
N GLY A 221 2.54 -1.40 12.32
CA GLY A 221 3.97 -1.20 12.37
C GLY A 221 4.45 -0.15 11.36
N GLN A 222 5.71 0.20 11.47
CA GLN A 222 6.38 1.08 10.52
C GLN A 222 6.83 0.27 9.31
N ALA A 223 6.83 0.89 8.14
CA ALA A 223 7.24 0.22 6.92
C ALA A 223 8.19 1.08 6.08
N PHE A 224 9.02 0.41 5.32
CA PHE A 224 9.74 0.97 4.19
C PHE A 224 9.09 0.44 2.91
N HIS A 225 8.80 1.33 1.97
CA HIS A 225 8.33 0.91 0.65
C HIS A 225 8.94 1.76 -0.44
N LEU A 226 8.99 1.22 -1.64
CA LEU A 226 9.54 1.93 -2.78
C LEU A 226 8.79 1.58 -4.06
N ASN A 227 8.81 2.52 -5.00
CA ASN A 227 8.48 2.30 -6.40
C ASN A 227 9.74 2.47 -7.24
N TYR A 228 9.89 1.68 -8.29
CA TYR A 228 11.01 1.74 -9.21
C TYR A 228 10.56 1.58 -10.65
N ALA A 229 11.35 2.15 -11.56
CA ALA A 229 11.10 2.01 -12.98
C ALA A 229 12.40 2.16 -13.79
N LEU A 230 12.40 1.52 -14.95
CA LEU A 230 13.39 1.67 -16.00
C LEU A 230 12.64 1.78 -17.33
N SER A 231 12.80 2.90 -18.05
CA SER A 231 12.09 3.10 -19.31
C SER A 231 12.99 3.63 -20.42
N TYR A 232 12.67 3.23 -21.64
CA TYR A 232 13.34 3.68 -22.85
C TYR A 232 12.35 4.37 -23.78
N GLU A 233 12.73 5.51 -24.32
CA GLU A 233 11.96 6.24 -25.33
C GLU A 233 12.13 5.59 -26.71
N ILE A 234 11.08 4.85 -27.12
CA ILE A 234 11.08 4.08 -28.39
C ILE A 234 10.86 5.02 -29.57
N LEU A 235 9.88 5.92 -29.45
CA LEU A 235 9.52 6.96 -30.38
C LEU A 235 9.34 8.27 -29.61
N ASP A 236 9.36 9.40 -30.31
CA ASP A 236 9.10 10.70 -29.68
C ASP A 236 7.76 10.66 -28.93
N GLY A 237 7.83 10.89 -27.62
CA GLY A 237 6.67 10.84 -26.72
C GLY A 237 6.14 9.46 -26.38
N LEU A 238 6.76 8.36 -26.85
CA LEU A 238 6.37 7.01 -26.47
C LEU A 238 7.51 6.30 -25.73
N ARG A 239 7.29 5.92 -24.49
CA ARG A 239 8.21 5.15 -23.65
C ARG A 239 7.64 3.78 -23.33
N ALA A 240 8.51 2.77 -23.30
CA ALA A 240 8.19 1.46 -22.77
C ALA A 240 9.28 1.03 -21.78
N GLY A 241 8.91 0.17 -20.86
CA GLY A 241 9.86 -0.31 -19.86
C GLY A 241 9.23 -1.24 -18.85
N VAL A 242 9.93 -1.37 -17.74
CA VAL A 242 9.48 -2.13 -16.57
C VAL A 242 9.32 -1.18 -15.39
N ALA A 243 8.32 -1.47 -14.56
CA ALA A 243 8.09 -0.77 -13.31
C ALA A 243 7.71 -1.79 -12.22
N GLY A 244 7.83 -1.39 -10.98
CA GLY A 244 7.46 -2.25 -9.88
C GLY A 244 7.47 -1.51 -8.56
N TYR A 245 7.21 -2.27 -7.49
CA TYR A 245 7.22 -1.79 -6.13
C TYR A 245 7.69 -2.87 -5.16
N TYR A 246 8.09 -2.42 -4.00
CA TYR A 246 8.46 -3.27 -2.87
C TYR A 246 7.93 -2.65 -1.59
N LEU A 247 7.37 -3.46 -0.73
CA LEU A 247 6.98 -3.09 0.63
C LEU A 247 7.62 -4.07 1.61
N ASN A 248 8.13 -3.53 2.71
CA ASN A 248 8.64 -4.31 3.83
C ASN A 248 8.31 -3.60 5.15
N GLN A 249 7.43 -4.18 5.92
CA GLN A 249 7.16 -3.70 7.28
C GLN A 249 8.35 -4.00 8.18
N ILE A 250 8.91 -2.98 8.80
CA ILE A 250 10.16 -3.08 9.57
C ILE A 250 9.94 -3.29 11.07
N THR A 251 8.80 -2.83 11.61
CA THR A 251 8.42 -3.11 13.00
C THR A 251 7.12 -3.90 13.05
N ALA A 252 6.97 -4.73 14.09
CA ALA A 252 5.75 -5.48 14.32
C ALA A 252 4.57 -4.55 14.67
N ASP A 253 3.37 -4.98 14.37
CA ASP A 253 2.15 -4.34 14.83
C ASP A 253 2.01 -4.43 16.34
N ARG A 254 1.12 -3.63 16.90
CA ARG A 254 0.84 -3.63 18.33
C ARG A 254 -0.65 -3.65 18.60
N VAL A 255 -1.03 -4.42 19.62
CA VAL A 255 -2.34 -4.39 20.27
C VAL A 255 -2.10 -4.03 21.74
N GLU A 256 -2.68 -2.93 22.20
CA GLU A 256 -2.45 -2.39 23.56
C GLU A 256 -0.97 -2.28 23.96
N ASP A 257 -0.14 -1.78 23.02
CA ASP A 257 1.32 -1.66 23.17
C ASP A 257 2.10 -2.99 23.18
N HIS A 258 1.44 -4.15 23.18
CA HIS A 258 2.10 -5.43 23.04
C HIS A 258 2.39 -5.72 21.56
N LYS A 259 3.63 -6.11 21.28
CA LYS A 259 4.04 -6.47 19.92
C LYS A 259 3.36 -7.77 19.50
N MET A 260 2.86 -7.77 18.27
CA MET A 260 2.32 -8.96 17.62
C MET A 260 3.45 -9.70 16.89
N ASP A 261 3.76 -10.91 17.32
CA ASP A 261 4.75 -11.73 16.62
C ASP A 261 4.24 -12.11 15.22
N HIS A 262 5.14 -12.16 14.27
CA HIS A 262 4.85 -12.57 12.89
C HIS A 262 3.83 -11.70 12.13
N SER A 263 3.62 -10.44 12.51
CA SER A 263 2.62 -9.54 11.92
C SER A 263 3.13 -8.72 10.73
N LYS A 264 4.42 -8.82 10.37
CA LYS A 264 5.02 -7.94 9.37
C LYS A 264 4.57 -8.28 7.96
N GLU A 265 4.13 -7.26 7.23
CA GLU A 265 3.76 -7.34 5.82
C GLU A 265 4.99 -7.18 4.91
N LYS A 266 4.97 -7.88 3.79
CA LYS A 266 5.96 -7.76 2.73
C LYS A 266 5.35 -8.10 1.37
N VAL A 267 5.80 -7.43 0.31
CA VAL A 267 5.50 -7.80 -1.08
C VAL A 267 6.51 -7.19 -2.04
N PHE A 268 6.76 -7.88 -3.13
CA PHE A 268 7.48 -7.39 -4.30
C PHE A 268 6.58 -7.49 -5.52
N ALA A 269 6.65 -6.51 -6.42
CA ALA A 269 5.94 -6.55 -7.69
C ALA A 269 6.78 -5.99 -8.84
N ILE A 270 6.59 -6.55 -10.01
CA ILE A 270 7.22 -6.11 -11.25
C ILE A 270 6.25 -6.30 -12.42
N GLY A 271 6.38 -5.47 -13.43
CA GLY A 271 5.62 -5.64 -14.65
C GLY A 271 5.95 -4.62 -15.74
N PRO A 272 5.37 -4.80 -16.92
CA PRO A 272 5.54 -3.91 -18.05
C PRO A 272 4.82 -2.58 -17.84
N GLY A 273 5.36 -1.54 -18.46
CA GLY A 273 4.73 -0.23 -18.51
C GLY A 273 4.90 0.45 -19.86
N LEU A 274 3.93 1.26 -20.21
CA LEU A 274 3.92 2.16 -21.35
C LEU A 274 3.59 3.56 -20.90
N MET A 275 4.22 4.56 -21.50
CA MET A 275 3.87 5.96 -21.32
C MET A 275 3.80 6.64 -22.69
N PHE A 276 2.70 7.31 -22.91
CA PHE A 276 2.55 8.20 -24.04
C PHE A 276 2.50 9.65 -23.53
N SER A 277 3.27 10.54 -24.17
CA SER A 277 3.27 11.97 -23.86
C SER A 277 3.09 12.80 -25.12
N LYS A 278 2.29 13.85 -25.01
CA LYS A 278 2.14 14.86 -26.06
C LYS A 278 1.95 16.23 -25.45
N LYS A 279 2.90 17.15 -25.70
CA LYS A 279 2.94 18.47 -25.06
C LYS A 279 3.01 18.31 -23.52
N ARG A 280 1.92 18.69 -22.81
CA ARG A 280 1.80 18.65 -21.35
C ARG A 280 0.82 17.57 -20.87
N PHE A 281 0.49 16.61 -21.72
CA PHE A 281 -0.36 15.47 -21.41
C PHE A 281 0.49 14.21 -21.36
N PHE A 282 0.21 13.36 -20.37
CA PHE A 282 0.86 12.08 -20.19
C PHE A 282 -0.20 11.03 -19.89
N LEU A 283 -0.05 9.88 -20.50
CA LEU A 283 -0.87 8.70 -20.23
C LEU A 283 0.06 7.53 -19.93
N TYR A 284 -0.14 6.90 -18.79
CA TYR A 284 0.63 5.74 -18.36
C TYR A 284 -0.27 4.52 -18.24
N LEU A 285 0.20 3.39 -18.71
CA LEU A 285 -0.42 2.09 -18.54
C LEU A 285 0.61 1.14 -17.94
N ASN A 286 0.29 0.55 -16.80
CA ASN A 286 1.15 -0.42 -16.14
C ASN A 286 0.34 -1.66 -15.74
N ALA A 287 0.99 -2.82 -15.81
CA ALA A 287 0.49 -4.04 -15.22
C ALA A 287 1.57 -4.58 -14.28
N PHE A 288 1.19 -4.93 -13.05
CA PHE A 288 2.09 -5.44 -12.04
C PHE A 288 1.67 -6.84 -11.64
N TYR A 289 2.65 -7.69 -11.43
CA TYR A 289 2.49 -9.01 -10.86
C TYR A 289 3.23 -9.07 -9.53
N GLU A 290 2.50 -9.40 -8.47
CA GLU A 290 3.04 -9.51 -7.11
C GLU A 290 3.63 -10.89 -6.86
N THR A 291 4.67 -10.94 -6.02
CA THR A 291 5.30 -12.17 -5.55
C THR A 291 5.99 -11.96 -4.21
N GLY A 292 6.18 -13.05 -3.47
CA GLY A 292 6.87 -13.02 -2.17
C GLY A 292 6.11 -12.24 -1.12
N ALA A 293 4.79 -12.26 -1.19
CA ALA A 293 3.94 -11.65 -0.18
C ALA A 293 4.02 -12.42 1.14
N GLU A 294 4.01 -11.69 2.25
CA GLU A 294 3.90 -12.18 3.62
C GLU A 294 2.82 -11.38 4.33
N ASN A 295 1.89 -12.05 5.04
CA ASN A 295 0.76 -11.46 5.77
C ASN A 295 -0.13 -10.52 4.92
N ARG A 296 -0.30 -10.82 3.63
CA ARG A 296 -1.14 -10.00 2.75
C ARG A 296 -1.60 -10.76 1.52
N PRO A 297 -2.59 -10.24 0.77
CA PRO A 297 -2.91 -10.75 -0.56
C PRO A 297 -1.74 -10.61 -1.52
N GLU A 298 -1.61 -11.56 -2.46
CA GLU A 298 -0.66 -11.58 -3.56
C GLU A 298 -1.42 -11.75 -4.86
N GLY A 299 -1.32 -10.77 -5.75
CA GLY A 299 -2.15 -10.75 -6.95
C GLY A 299 -1.58 -9.96 -8.13
N MET A 300 -2.49 -9.42 -8.91
CA MET A 300 -2.19 -8.60 -10.09
C MET A 300 -2.83 -7.23 -9.96
N LYS A 301 -2.15 -6.22 -10.47
CA LYS A 301 -2.63 -4.84 -10.53
C LYS A 301 -2.48 -4.29 -11.94
N ILE A 302 -3.52 -3.64 -12.46
CA ILE A 302 -3.47 -2.86 -13.69
C ILE A 302 -3.77 -1.42 -13.33
N SER A 303 -2.98 -0.48 -13.83
CA SER A 303 -3.10 0.95 -13.52
C SER A 303 -3.06 1.77 -14.79
N LEU A 304 -4.03 2.65 -14.96
CA LEU A 304 -4.09 3.68 -15.98
C LEU A 304 -4.02 5.05 -15.29
N ARG A 305 -2.96 5.83 -15.61
CA ARG A 305 -2.80 7.18 -15.06
C ARG A 305 -2.77 8.21 -16.16
N PHE A 306 -3.60 9.21 -16.03
CA PHE A 306 -3.62 10.41 -16.86
C PHE A 306 -3.02 11.59 -16.08
N SER A 307 -2.13 12.35 -16.70
CA SER A 307 -1.54 13.55 -16.09
C SER A 307 -1.59 14.73 -17.06
N LYS A 308 -1.84 15.90 -16.50
CA LYS A 308 -1.78 17.17 -17.21
C LYS A 308 -1.06 18.22 -16.38
N VAL A 309 -0.09 18.90 -17.00
CA VAL A 309 0.62 20.05 -16.43
C VAL A 309 0.08 21.34 -17.06
N PHE A 310 -0.19 22.35 -16.22
CA PHE A 310 -0.71 23.65 -16.63
C PHE A 310 0.35 24.76 -16.54
#